data_36d4702fcc34c07cad20a4279f1a1f5b
#
_entry.id   36d4702fcc34c07cad20a4279f1a1f5b
#
_cell.length_a   1.000
_cell.length_b   1.000
_cell.length_c   1.000
_cell.angle_alpha   90.00
_cell.angle_beta   90.00
_cell.angle_gamma   90.00
#
_symmetry.space_group_name_H-M   'P 1'
#
loop_
_entity.id
_entity.type
_entity.pdbx_description
1 polymer ?
#
loop_
_entity_poly.entity_id
_entity_poly.type
_entity_poly.pdbx_seq_one_letter_code
_entity_poly.pdbx_strand_id
1 'polypeptide(L)'
;MAHRPVGSGVSFTTSTTSSKANPISGRSDVLRVVATGANAFVAIGTEPTATTGDYCVPAGTSATLAIDNGSARIAGVTTGTTTYVTFPEGQASPFGIGDYVSLSASNQTYYNFTHAPVIQVFNTAGVDGYFSTRIGIATDTSGIATAFSDPDTVLRNSFKVAAITDSGSGVLYTQQVQISGQA
;
A
#
# COMPACT_ATOMS: atom_id res chain seq x y z
N MET A 1 -10.28 -15.47 18.19
CA MET A 1 -10.42 -14.17 17.50
C MET A 1 -11.05 -14.40 16.15
N ALA A 2 -12.06 -13.66 15.77
CA ALA A 2 -12.63 -13.74 14.44
C ALA A 2 -11.93 -12.75 13.50
N HIS A 3 -11.66 -13.17 12.27
CA HIS A 3 -11.05 -12.33 11.23
C HIS A 3 -12.13 -11.90 10.24
N ARG A 4 -12.32 -10.59 10.08
CA ARG A 4 -13.18 -10.03 9.04
C ARG A 4 -12.32 -9.66 7.83
N PRO A 5 -12.52 -10.26 6.64
CA PRO A 5 -11.81 -9.89 5.43
C PRO A 5 -12.05 -8.43 5.03
N VAL A 6 -11.01 -7.76 4.57
CA VAL A 6 -11.05 -6.37 4.08
C VAL A 6 -10.44 -6.33 2.67
N GLY A 7 -11.23 -5.88 1.70
CA GLY A 7 -10.80 -5.88 0.30
C GLY A 7 -10.67 -7.27 -0.32
N SER A 8 -10.02 -7.37 -1.46
CA SER A 8 -9.76 -8.63 -2.16
C SER A 8 -8.44 -9.23 -1.67
N GLY A 9 -8.41 -10.54 -1.54
CA GLY A 9 -7.17 -11.28 -1.31
C GLY A 9 -6.33 -11.38 -2.59
N VAL A 10 -5.04 -11.64 -2.40
CA VAL A 10 -4.08 -11.88 -3.49
C VAL A 10 -3.38 -13.21 -3.22
N SER A 11 -3.14 -13.97 -4.28
CA SER A 11 -2.33 -15.19 -4.21
C SER A 11 -1.27 -15.20 -5.30
N PHE A 12 -0.16 -15.85 -5.03
CA PHE A 12 0.91 -16.05 -6.02
C PHE A 12 1.68 -17.33 -5.72
N THR A 13 2.25 -17.89 -6.79
CA THR A 13 3.10 -19.09 -6.69
C THR A 13 4.43 -18.72 -6.05
N THR A 14 4.89 -19.55 -5.14
CA THR A 14 6.19 -19.43 -4.46
C THR A 14 7.11 -20.57 -4.89
N SER A 15 8.40 -20.33 -4.94
CA SER A 15 9.44 -21.28 -5.28
C SER A 15 10.71 -20.98 -4.49
N THR A 16 11.79 -21.69 -4.76
CA THR A 16 13.13 -21.44 -4.20
C THR A 16 13.76 -20.12 -4.70
N THR A 17 13.06 -19.39 -5.56
CA THR A 17 13.39 -18.02 -5.95
C THR A 17 12.31 -17.09 -5.42
N SER A 18 12.71 -15.95 -4.87
CA SER A 18 11.75 -14.96 -4.32
C SER A 18 10.77 -14.49 -5.38
N SER A 19 9.50 -14.65 -5.10
CA SER A 19 8.37 -14.15 -5.92
C SER A 19 7.63 -13.06 -5.17
N LYS A 20 6.97 -12.14 -5.90
CA LYS A 20 6.23 -11.02 -5.30
C LYS A 20 4.76 -11.05 -5.71
N ALA A 21 3.89 -10.66 -4.78
CA ALA A 21 2.49 -10.35 -5.08
C ALA A 21 2.36 -9.03 -5.88
N ASN A 22 1.21 -8.83 -6.51
CA ASN A 22 0.79 -7.52 -6.97
C ASN A 22 0.66 -6.56 -5.78
N PRO A 23 0.82 -5.24 -6.01
CA PRO A 23 0.71 -4.25 -4.94
C PRO A 23 -0.63 -4.32 -4.23
N ILE A 24 -0.61 -4.13 -2.92
CA ILE A 24 -1.76 -4.12 -2.03
C ILE A 24 -1.87 -2.71 -1.42
N SER A 25 -3.03 -2.06 -1.56
CA SER A 25 -3.32 -0.80 -0.87
C SER A 25 -3.73 -1.08 0.57
N GLY A 26 -3.10 -0.43 1.54
CA GLY A 26 -3.37 -0.59 2.97
C GLY A 26 -4.79 -0.15 3.33
N ARG A 27 -5.60 -1.09 3.80
CA ARG A 27 -6.98 -0.86 4.29
C ARG A 27 -7.19 -1.39 5.70
N SER A 28 -6.22 -2.10 6.24
CA SER A 28 -6.17 -2.68 7.56
C SER A 28 -4.72 -2.73 8.01
N ASP A 29 -4.49 -2.74 9.30
CA ASP A 29 -3.19 -2.90 9.95
C ASP A 29 -2.75 -4.36 10.09
N VAL A 30 -3.56 -5.28 9.59
CA VAL A 30 -3.34 -6.72 9.73
C VAL A 30 -3.48 -7.44 8.39
N LEU A 31 -2.46 -8.23 8.06
CA LEU A 31 -2.43 -9.13 6.93
C LEU A 31 -2.44 -10.58 7.42
N ARG A 32 -3.42 -11.35 7.02
CA ARG A 32 -3.42 -12.80 7.16
C ARG A 32 -2.74 -13.43 5.94
N VAL A 33 -1.80 -14.32 6.19
CA VAL A 33 -1.10 -15.10 5.15
C VAL A 33 -1.34 -16.60 5.40
N VAL A 34 -1.45 -17.37 4.31
CA VAL A 34 -1.62 -18.82 4.33
C VAL A 34 -0.67 -19.43 3.32
N ALA A 35 0.21 -20.32 3.76
CA ALA A 35 1.11 -21.07 2.89
C ALA A 35 0.55 -22.45 2.58
N THR A 36 0.63 -22.88 1.32
CA THR A 36 0.26 -24.23 0.88
C THR A 36 1.36 -24.83 0.01
N GLY A 37 1.52 -26.15 0.06
CA GLY A 37 2.50 -26.89 -0.74
C GLY A 37 3.88 -26.95 -0.11
N ALA A 38 4.47 -25.84 0.27
CA ALA A 38 5.78 -25.74 0.90
C ALA A 38 5.78 -24.67 2.01
N ASN A 39 6.79 -24.71 2.90
CA ASN A 39 7.02 -23.63 3.87
C ASN A 39 7.35 -22.34 3.11
N ALA A 40 6.73 -21.24 3.47
CA ALA A 40 6.97 -19.94 2.86
C ALA A 40 7.65 -18.99 3.85
N PHE A 41 8.77 -18.40 3.45
CA PHE A 41 9.43 -17.30 4.16
C PHE A 41 8.96 -15.99 3.53
N VAL A 42 8.38 -15.12 4.35
CA VAL A 42 7.58 -13.98 3.90
C VAL A 42 8.23 -12.66 4.30
N ALA A 43 8.45 -11.79 3.33
CA ALA A 43 8.87 -10.41 3.52
C ALA A 43 7.76 -9.44 3.04
N ILE A 44 7.54 -8.35 3.78
CA ILE A 44 6.56 -7.30 3.45
C ILE A 44 7.30 -5.96 3.36
N GLY A 45 7.00 -5.18 2.36
CA GLY A 45 7.61 -3.87 2.16
C GLY A 45 7.19 -3.22 0.85
N THR A 46 7.86 -2.15 0.49
CA THR A 46 7.58 -1.44 -0.78
C THR A 46 8.03 -2.28 -1.98
N GLU A 47 9.28 -2.75 -1.98
CA GLU A 47 9.83 -3.66 -3.02
C GLU A 47 10.59 -4.83 -2.35
N PRO A 48 9.91 -5.68 -1.57
CA PRO A 48 10.57 -6.70 -0.78
C PRO A 48 11.20 -7.79 -1.67
N THR A 49 12.29 -8.37 -1.17
CA THR A 49 12.87 -9.61 -1.69
C THR A 49 12.97 -10.57 -0.53
N ALA A 50 12.23 -11.68 -0.60
CA ALA A 50 12.20 -12.65 0.47
C ALA A 50 13.46 -13.53 0.46
N THR A 51 13.94 -13.87 1.66
CA THR A 51 15.05 -14.78 1.94
C THR A 51 14.61 -15.84 2.93
N THR A 52 15.34 -16.93 3.06
CA THR A 52 15.06 -17.97 4.06
C THR A 52 15.30 -17.53 5.51
N GLY A 53 15.81 -16.33 5.73
CA GLY A 53 15.92 -15.69 7.04
C GLY A 53 14.68 -14.90 7.47
N ASP A 54 13.70 -14.72 6.58
CA ASP A 54 12.48 -13.98 6.86
C ASP A 54 11.44 -14.81 7.62
N TYR A 55 10.28 -14.23 7.91
CA TYR A 55 9.25 -14.88 8.71
C TYR A 55 8.71 -16.15 8.04
N CYS A 56 8.90 -17.29 8.71
CA CYS A 56 8.45 -18.59 8.20
C CYS A 56 6.96 -18.84 8.50
N VAL A 57 6.21 -19.15 7.46
CA VAL A 57 4.84 -19.67 7.53
C VAL A 57 4.87 -21.13 7.09
N PRO A 58 4.72 -22.10 8.02
CA PRO A 58 4.75 -23.52 7.66
C PRO A 58 3.61 -23.91 6.70
N ALA A 59 3.89 -24.87 5.82
CA ALA A 59 2.91 -25.39 4.87
C ALA A 59 1.62 -25.85 5.56
N GLY A 60 0.46 -25.50 5.02
CA GLY A 60 -0.85 -25.84 5.59
C GLY A 60 -1.27 -24.98 6.78
N THR A 61 -0.48 -23.98 7.16
CA THR A 61 -0.79 -23.09 8.27
C THR A 61 -1.08 -21.66 7.84
N SER A 62 -1.53 -20.84 8.78
CA SER A 62 -1.73 -19.41 8.57
C SER A 62 -1.03 -18.60 9.66
N ALA A 63 -0.54 -17.42 9.28
CA ALA A 63 -0.02 -16.42 10.20
C ALA A 63 -0.75 -15.09 10.00
N THR A 64 -0.67 -14.25 11.02
CA THR A 64 -1.21 -12.89 11.02
C THR A 64 -0.05 -11.93 11.27
N LEU A 65 0.18 -11.04 10.34
CA LEU A 65 1.31 -10.10 10.32
C LEU A 65 0.78 -8.68 10.43
N ALA A 66 1.47 -7.83 11.19
CA ALA A 66 1.20 -6.41 11.22
C ALA A 66 1.71 -5.74 9.94
N ILE A 67 0.95 -4.78 9.42
CA ILE A 67 1.31 -3.97 8.27
C ILE A 67 1.01 -2.50 8.55
N ASP A 68 1.77 -1.61 7.91
CA ASP A 68 1.44 -0.19 7.92
C ASP A 68 0.27 0.09 6.95
N ASN A 69 -0.79 0.71 7.48
CA ASN A 69 -1.98 1.08 6.72
C ASN A 69 -2.16 2.59 6.59
N GLY A 70 -1.09 3.36 6.66
CA GLY A 70 -1.13 4.81 6.53
C GLY A 70 -2.10 5.25 5.44
N SER A 71 -3.03 6.13 5.79
CA SER A 71 -4.01 6.67 4.85
C SER A 71 -4.35 8.12 5.20
N ALA A 72 -4.60 8.92 4.18
CA ALA A 72 -5.02 10.30 4.36
C ALA A 72 -6.02 10.71 3.28
N ARG A 73 -7.01 11.48 3.70
CA ARG A 73 -7.89 12.19 2.77
C ARG A 73 -7.08 13.25 2.04
N ILE A 74 -7.36 13.47 0.77
CA ILE A 74 -6.68 14.49 -0.04
C ILE A 74 -7.61 15.66 -0.33
N ALA A 75 -7.02 16.87 -0.43
CA ALA A 75 -7.74 18.08 -0.79
C ALA A 75 -7.63 18.40 -2.28
N GLY A 76 -6.57 17.93 -2.94
CA GLY A 76 -6.36 18.22 -4.36
C GLY A 76 -5.24 17.41 -4.99
N VAL A 77 -5.26 17.36 -6.31
CA VAL A 77 -4.20 16.81 -7.14
C VAL A 77 -3.79 17.84 -8.17
N THR A 78 -2.51 18.16 -8.24
CA THR A 78 -1.92 18.98 -9.30
C THR A 78 -1.23 18.07 -10.29
N THR A 79 -1.65 18.15 -11.55
CA THR A 79 -1.15 17.33 -12.66
C THR A 79 0.23 17.79 -13.13
N GLY A 80 1.00 16.86 -13.68
CA GLY A 80 2.33 17.12 -14.23
C GLY A 80 3.08 15.81 -14.44
N THR A 81 4.32 15.89 -14.91
CA THR A 81 5.25 14.75 -14.98
C THR A 81 5.58 14.19 -13.58
N THR A 82 5.46 15.02 -12.57
CA THR A 82 5.35 14.65 -11.16
C THR A 82 3.96 15.06 -10.69
N THR A 83 3.20 14.12 -10.16
CA THR A 83 1.88 14.38 -9.60
C THR A 83 2.02 14.90 -8.18
N TYR A 84 1.44 16.05 -7.88
CA TYR A 84 1.42 16.57 -6.51
C TYR A 84 0.05 16.34 -5.88
N VAL A 85 0.05 15.70 -4.72
CA VAL A 85 -1.14 15.49 -3.90
C VAL A 85 -1.08 16.43 -2.70
N THR A 86 -2.12 17.22 -2.51
CA THR A 86 -2.27 18.19 -1.42
C THR A 86 -3.24 17.64 -0.37
N PHE A 87 -2.84 17.72 0.90
CA PHE A 87 -3.70 17.34 2.03
C PHE A 87 -4.55 18.52 2.51
N PRO A 88 -5.63 18.25 3.24
CA PRO A 88 -6.40 19.29 3.90
C PRO A 88 -5.54 20.19 4.77
N GLU A 89 -5.93 21.46 4.88
CA GLU A 89 -5.24 22.45 5.69
C GLU A 89 -5.06 21.98 7.15
N GLY A 90 -3.88 22.21 7.70
CA GLY A 90 -3.53 21.77 9.05
C GLY A 90 -3.22 20.27 9.21
N GLN A 91 -3.38 19.48 8.14
CA GLN A 91 -3.06 18.05 8.16
C GLN A 91 -1.63 17.81 7.65
N ALA A 92 -0.79 17.18 8.49
CA ALA A 92 0.51 16.68 8.05
C ALA A 92 0.36 15.46 7.14
N SER A 93 1.33 15.25 6.24
CA SER A 93 1.41 14.01 5.47
C SER A 93 1.79 12.84 6.37
N PRO A 94 1.04 11.73 6.34
CA PRO A 94 1.47 10.49 6.99
C PRO A 94 2.51 9.72 6.17
N PHE A 95 2.85 10.22 4.95
CA PHE A 95 3.76 9.57 4.03
C PHE A 95 5.09 10.32 3.96
N GLY A 96 6.19 9.56 3.95
CA GLY A 96 7.57 10.05 3.80
C GLY A 96 8.15 9.76 2.41
N ILE A 97 9.31 10.35 2.12
CA ILE A 97 10.07 10.03 0.90
C ILE A 97 10.49 8.55 0.95
N GLY A 98 10.23 7.83 -0.14
CA GLY A 98 10.51 6.39 -0.25
C GLY A 98 9.30 5.51 0.07
N ASP A 99 8.24 6.05 0.66
CA ASP A 99 6.98 5.32 0.77
C ASP A 99 6.34 5.15 -0.60
N TYR A 100 5.57 4.09 -0.75
CA TYR A 100 4.77 3.86 -1.94
C TYR A 100 3.29 4.04 -1.60
N VAL A 101 2.57 4.69 -2.51
CA VAL A 101 1.17 5.04 -2.30
C VAL A 101 0.30 4.65 -3.49
N SER A 102 -0.97 4.45 -3.22
CA SER A 102 -2.00 4.20 -4.23
C SER A 102 -3.14 5.19 -4.04
N LEU A 103 -3.65 5.73 -5.14
CA LEU A 103 -4.82 6.60 -5.19
C LEU A 103 -5.94 5.87 -5.91
N SER A 104 -7.13 5.90 -5.33
CA SER A 104 -8.34 5.36 -5.94
C SER A 104 -9.46 6.39 -5.79
N ALA A 105 -9.67 7.16 -6.83
CA ALA A 105 -10.78 8.10 -6.96
C ALA A 105 -11.99 7.38 -7.58
N SER A 106 -13.17 7.56 -7.02
CA SER A 106 -14.39 6.89 -7.47
C SER A 106 -14.99 7.55 -8.71
N ASN A 107 -14.95 8.87 -8.76
CA ASN A 107 -15.59 9.66 -9.82
C ASN A 107 -14.62 10.12 -10.92
N GLN A 108 -13.32 10.14 -10.64
CA GLN A 108 -12.27 10.60 -11.54
C GLN A 108 -11.17 9.52 -11.67
N THR A 109 -11.55 8.36 -12.22
CA THR A 109 -10.69 7.16 -12.29
C THR A 109 -9.40 7.36 -13.10
N TYR A 110 -9.31 8.37 -13.94
CA TYR A 110 -8.10 8.73 -14.70
C TYR A 110 -6.97 9.29 -13.80
N TYR A 111 -7.30 9.69 -12.56
CA TYR A 111 -6.29 10.03 -11.54
C TYR A 111 -5.76 8.82 -10.78
N ASN A 112 -6.36 7.64 -10.97
CA ASN A 112 -5.97 6.46 -10.23
C ASN A 112 -4.56 6.01 -10.60
N PHE A 113 -3.78 5.70 -9.58
CA PHE A 113 -2.49 5.06 -9.72
C PHE A 113 -2.28 4.04 -8.60
N THR A 114 -1.41 3.09 -8.85
CA THR A 114 -1.13 2.00 -7.93
C THR A 114 0.37 1.92 -7.68
N HIS A 115 0.76 1.89 -6.42
CA HIS A 115 2.13 1.62 -5.98
C HIS A 115 3.16 2.57 -6.60
N ALA A 116 2.91 3.86 -6.48
CA ALA A 116 3.80 4.91 -6.96
C ALA A 116 4.63 5.49 -5.80
N PRO A 117 5.95 5.70 -5.99
CA PRO A 117 6.82 6.18 -4.92
C PRO A 117 6.61 7.67 -4.65
N VAL A 118 6.64 8.02 -3.37
CA VAL A 118 6.73 9.39 -2.87
C VAL A 118 8.17 9.85 -3.01
N ILE A 119 8.40 10.89 -3.80
CA ILE A 119 9.74 11.42 -4.10
C ILE A 119 10.02 12.77 -3.46
N GLN A 120 8.97 13.45 -2.99
CA GLN A 120 9.08 14.77 -2.37
C GLN A 120 8.01 14.94 -1.29
N VAL A 121 8.33 15.68 -0.23
CA VAL A 121 7.39 16.12 0.80
C VAL A 121 7.61 17.60 1.03
N PHE A 122 6.56 18.40 0.95
CA PHE A 122 6.60 19.84 1.13
C PHE A 122 5.63 20.26 2.24
N ASN A 123 6.13 21.12 3.12
CA ASN A 123 5.31 21.88 4.05
C ASN A 123 5.31 23.32 3.55
N THR A 124 4.19 23.77 3.01
CA THR A 124 4.07 25.13 2.49
C THR A 124 3.26 25.96 3.47
N ALA A 125 3.82 27.09 3.94
CA ALA A 125 3.06 28.08 4.69
C ALA A 125 2.00 28.70 3.75
N GLY A 126 0.74 28.63 4.13
CA GLY A 126 -0.35 29.31 3.45
C GLY A 126 -0.30 30.81 3.71
N VAL A 127 -1.07 31.58 2.91
CA VAL A 127 -1.15 33.04 3.00
C VAL A 127 -1.68 33.51 4.37
N ASP A 128 -2.44 32.66 5.04
CA ASP A 128 -3.06 32.96 6.35
C ASP A 128 -2.33 32.31 7.54
N GLY A 129 -1.09 31.86 7.35
CA GLY A 129 -0.28 31.25 8.40
C GLY A 129 -0.60 29.75 8.67
N TYR A 130 -1.51 29.17 7.92
CA TYR A 130 -1.80 27.73 7.96
C TYR A 130 -0.82 26.98 7.06
N PHE A 131 -0.41 25.79 7.50
CA PHE A 131 0.46 24.93 6.71
C PHE A 131 -0.37 23.97 5.86
N SER A 132 -0.14 23.98 4.56
CA SER A 132 -0.64 22.95 3.66
C SER A 132 0.53 22.02 3.32
N THR A 133 0.36 20.75 3.62
CA THR A 133 1.32 19.73 3.24
C THR A 133 0.96 19.15 1.88
N ARG A 134 1.94 19.00 1.01
CA ARG A 134 1.79 18.28 -0.26
C ARG A 134 2.95 17.31 -0.46
N ILE A 135 2.68 16.24 -1.18
CA ILE A 135 3.70 15.27 -1.58
C ILE A 135 3.79 15.19 -3.09
N GLY A 136 5.01 14.99 -3.60
CA GLY A 136 5.27 14.69 -5.01
C GLY A 136 5.41 13.19 -5.21
N ILE A 137 4.69 12.67 -6.18
CA ILE A 137 4.61 11.25 -6.52
C ILE A 137 5.16 11.05 -7.92
N ALA A 138 6.00 10.03 -8.12
CA ALA A 138 6.56 9.69 -9.42
C ALA A 138 5.50 9.01 -10.32
N THR A 139 4.50 9.77 -10.68
CA THR A 139 3.44 9.37 -11.62
C THR A 139 3.16 10.54 -12.56
N ASP A 140 3.13 10.28 -13.85
CA ASP A 140 2.84 11.29 -14.86
C ASP A 140 1.33 11.40 -15.08
N THR A 141 0.79 12.56 -14.72
CA THR A 141 -0.61 12.93 -14.94
C THR A 141 -0.74 14.15 -15.87
N SER A 142 0.33 14.54 -16.58
CA SER A 142 0.36 15.73 -17.45
C SER A 142 -0.67 15.69 -18.59
N GLY A 143 -1.09 14.50 -19.00
CA GLY A 143 -2.14 14.30 -20.00
C GLY A 143 -3.58 14.51 -19.49
N ILE A 144 -3.78 14.73 -18.18
CA ILE A 144 -5.11 14.93 -17.60
C ILE A 144 -5.47 16.41 -17.64
N ALA A 145 -6.44 16.77 -18.50
CA ALA A 145 -6.87 18.16 -18.66
C ALA A 145 -7.96 18.60 -17.65
N THR A 146 -8.68 17.63 -17.06
CA THR A 146 -9.78 17.92 -16.12
C THR A 146 -9.23 18.18 -14.73
N ALA A 147 -9.68 19.24 -14.06
CA ALA A 147 -9.29 19.52 -12.68
C ALA A 147 -9.78 18.43 -11.71
N PHE A 148 -9.00 18.14 -10.68
CA PHE A 148 -9.39 17.20 -9.63
C PHE A 148 -10.52 17.80 -8.78
N SER A 149 -11.59 17.02 -8.58
CA SER A 149 -12.79 17.47 -7.84
C SER A 149 -13.48 16.33 -7.06
N ASP A 150 -12.75 15.24 -6.73
CA ASP A 150 -13.30 14.11 -5.97
C ASP A 150 -12.93 14.23 -4.47
N PRO A 151 -13.81 14.83 -3.63
CA PRO A 151 -13.47 15.18 -2.24
C PRO A 151 -13.35 13.98 -1.31
N ASP A 152 -13.84 12.81 -1.70
CA ASP A 152 -13.83 11.61 -0.86
C ASP A 152 -12.67 10.68 -1.18
N THR A 153 -11.77 11.10 -2.04
CA THR A 153 -10.59 10.34 -2.41
C THR A 153 -9.59 10.23 -1.25
N VAL A 154 -9.11 9.03 -1.03
CA VAL A 154 -8.14 8.71 0.00
C VAL A 154 -6.86 8.16 -0.64
N LEU A 155 -5.74 8.77 -0.29
CA LEU A 155 -4.41 8.22 -0.56
C LEU A 155 -4.06 7.20 0.51
N ARG A 156 -3.50 6.06 0.11
CA ARG A 156 -3.20 4.94 1.01
C ARG A 156 -1.78 4.44 0.79
N ASN A 157 -1.14 4.01 1.86
CA ASN A 157 0.09 3.21 1.75
C ASN A 157 -0.15 2.01 0.83
N SER A 158 0.88 1.69 0.06
CA SER A 158 0.92 0.54 -0.84
C SER A 158 2.16 -0.28 -0.57
N PHE A 159 1.97 -1.58 -0.42
CA PHE A 159 3.04 -2.52 -0.15
C PHE A 159 2.91 -3.76 -1.02
N LYS A 160 3.98 -4.52 -1.11
CA LYS A 160 4.01 -5.85 -1.72
C LYS A 160 4.37 -6.89 -0.68
N VAL A 161 3.96 -8.12 -0.95
CA VAL A 161 4.38 -9.29 -0.20
C VAL A 161 5.29 -10.12 -1.11
N ALA A 162 6.48 -10.45 -0.65
CA ALA A 162 7.37 -11.40 -1.31
C ALA A 162 7.43 -12.69 -0.50
N ALA A 163 7.67 -13.79 -1.18
CA ALA A 163 7.89 -15.06 -0.53
C ALA A 163 8.87 -15.94 -1.29
N ILE A 164 9.60 -16.76 -0.54
CA ILE A 164 10.49 -17.81 -1.03
C ILE A 164 10.22 -19.11 -0.25
N THR A 165 10.45 -20.25 -0.85
CA THR A 165 10.37 -21.55 -0.17
C THR A 165 11.78 -22.11 0.09
N ASP A 166 11.90 -22.92 1.12
CA ASP A 166 13.15 -23.67 1.41
C ASP A 166 13.39 -24.80 0.39
N SER A 167 12.29 -25.38 -0.12
CA SER A 167 12.32 -26.46 -1.10
C SER A 167 11.01 -26.57 -1.84
N GLY A 168 11.06 -26.96 -3.10
CA GLY A 168 9.87 -27.16 -3.92
C GLY A 168 9.11 -25.86 -4.27
N SER A 169 7.82 -26.00 -4.49
CA SER A 169 6.92 -24.88 -4.84
C SER A 169 5.64 -24.93 -4.01
N GLY A 170 5.03 -23.78 -3.83
CA GLY A 170 3.78 -23.63 -3.11
C GLY A 170 2.97 -22.45 -3.61
N VAL A 171 1.93 -22.10 -2.88
CA VAL A 171 1.14 -20.90 -3.10
C VAL A 171 1.01 -20.15 -1.78
N LEU A 172 1.27 -18.86 -1.80
CA LEU A 172 0.98 -17.96 -0.70
C LEU A 172 -0.32 -17.20 -1.00
N TYR A 173 -1.28 -17.30 -0.10
CA TYR A 173 -2.51 -16.53 -0.10
C TYR A 173 -2.38 -15.41 0.92
N THR A 174 -2.75 -14.19 0.55
CA THR A 174 -2.71 -13.02 1.43
C THR A 174 -4.04 -12.32 1.44
N GLN A 175 -4.51 -11.92 2.62
CA GLN A 175 -5.77 -11.20 2.79
C GLN A 175 -5.63 -10.19 3.93
N GLN A 176 -5.95 -8.93 3.66
CA GLN A 176 -6.12 -7.97 4.75
C GLN A 176 -7.34 -8.34 5.58
N VAL A 177 -7.20 -8.26 6.90
CA VAL A 177 -8.27 -8.63 7.83
C VAL A 177 -8.36 -7.62 8.97
N GLN A 178 -9.57 -7.39 9.47
CA GLN A 178 -9.80 -6.77 10.77
C GLN A 178 -9.95 -7.85 11.82
N ILE A 179 -9.29 -7.67 12.95
CA ILE A 179 -9.43 -8.56 14.11
C ILE A 179 -10.56 -8.02 14.98
N SER A 180 -11.65 -8.78 15.11
CA SER A 180 -12.73 -8.43 16.04
C SER A 180 -12.33 -8.78 17.48
N GLY A 181 -12.49 -7.83 18.40
CA GLY A 181 -12.20 -8.02 19.81
C GLY A 181 -11.07 -7.15 20.38
N GLN A 182 -10.53 -6.23 19.60
CA GLN A 182 -9.77 -5.09 20.09
C GLN A 182 -10.69 -3.85 20.02
N ALA A 183 -11.41 -3.62 21.05
CA ALA A 183 -12.09 -2.38 21.36
C ALA A 183 -11.43 -1.78 22.61
#